data_666a1af2f6f3fb659c673d452a7b2eeb
#
_entry.id   666a1af2f6f3fb659c673d452a7b2eeb
#
_cell.length_a   1.000
_cell.length_b   1.000
_cell.length_c   1.000
_cell.angle_alpha   90.00
_cell.angle_beta   90.00
_cell.angle_gamma   90.00
#
_symmetry.space_group_name_H-M   'P 1'
#
loop_
_entity.id
_entity.type
_entity.pdbx_description
1 polymer ?
#
loop_
_entity_poly.entity_id
_entity_poly.type
_entity_poly.pdbx_seq_one_letter_code
_entity_poly.pdbx_strand_id
1 'polypeptide(L)'
;MPDTAKGICIYHANCADGVSAAWTVWKAMGERLDYHPGVHDTPPPPVHGREVILVDFSYPRPLMEQLAAQAKRVLLLDHHQTARDNLQPLLDSGVIDGVIDLDRSGAMLAWNHFHPHEPPPRLLCHVQDRDLWQWRLRGTREILAALLSYPYTFEDWDRLMAADPETLYQEGVPIVRKQRKDIEEILPQVTRRMRIGGYVVPVANLPPNMAADGANRLARDAPFAAYWDGPQLRTFSLRSRNDGVDVAKIAQSYGGGGHRNAAGFRLPYERWHEFELEA
;
A
#
# COMPACT_ATOMS: atom_id res chain seq x y z
N MET A 1 0.60 23.97 -32.82
CA MET A 1 0.08 22.66 -32.40
C MET A 1 -0.18 22.79 -30.92
N PRO A 2 -1.35 22.52 -30.36
CA PRO A 2 -1.47 22.48 -28.94
C PRO A 2 -0.59 21.31 -28.45
N ASP A 3 0.36 21.63 -27.59
CA ASP A 3 1.20 20.68 -26.87
C ASP A 3 0.26 19.89 -25.94
N THR A 4 -0.25 18.77 -26.42
CA THR A 4 -1.05 17.89 -25.59
C THR A 4 -0.09 17.14 -24.71
N ALA A 5 0.27 17.74 -23.56
CA ALA A 5 1.06 17.07 -22.56
C ALA A 5 0.43 15.70 -22.27
N LYS A 6 1.24 14.62 -22.29
CA LYS A 6 0.79 13.28 -21.94
C LYS A 6 0.07 13.32 -20.60
N GLY A 7 -0.99 12.54 -20.45
CA GLY A 7 -1.59 12.29 -19.13
C GLY A 7 -0.57 11.64 -18.18
N ILE A 8 -0.91 11.51 -16.92
CA ILE A 8 -0.04 10.88 -15.91
C ILE A 8 -0.84 9.95 -15.01
N CYS A 9 -0.32 8.74 -14.82
CA CYS A 9 -0.78 7.79 -13.81
C CYS A 9 0.16 7.84 -12.61
N ILE A 10 -0.38 8.18 -11.44
CA ILE A 10 0.35 8.18 -10.16
C ILE A 10 -0.14 6.98 -9.35
N TYR A 11 0.78 6.12 -8.93
CA TYR A 11 0.45 4.86 -8.26
C TYR A 11 1.30 4.64 -7.02
N HIS A 12 0.81 3.87 -6.05
CA HIS A 12 1.53 3.57 -4.82
C HIS A 12 2.84 2.84 -5.12
N ALA A 13 3.96 3.47 -4.79
CA ALA A 13 5.28 2.91 -5.03
C ALA A 13 5.58 1.70 -4.13
N ASN A 14 6.41 0.77 -4.63
CA ASN A 14 6.92 -0.37 -3.87
C ASN A 14 5.83 -1.27 -3.23
N CYS A 15 4.64 -1.26 -3.80
CA CYS A 15 3.49 -2.04 -3.38
C CYS A 15 3.01 -2.93 -4.52
N ALA A 16 2.73 -4.21 -4.24
CA ALA A 16 2.19 -5.13 -5.26
C ALA A 16 0.85 -4.65 -5.82
N ASP A 17 -0.02 -4.10 -4.97
CA ASP A 17 -1.31 -3.56 -5.39
C ASP A 17 -1.14 -2.33 -6.27
N GLY A 18 -0.33 -1.34 -5.83
CA GLY A 18 -0.08 -0.13 -6.60
C GLY A 18 0.55 -0.39 -7.97
N VAL A 19 1.55 -1.28 -8.04
CA VAL A 19 2.17 -1.65 -9.33
C VAL A 19 1.19 -2.40 -10.22
N SER A 20 0.37 -3.31 -9.65
CA SER A 20 -0.68 -4.01 -10.40
C SER A 20 -1.78 -3.06 -10.89
N ALA A 21 -2.13 -2.05 -10.09
CA ALA A 21 -3.07 -1.01 -10.49
C ALA A 21 -2.51 -0.18 -11.66
N ALA A 22 -1.25 0.24 -11.57
CA ALA A 22 -0.56 0.97 -12.65
C ALA A 22 -0.42 0.11 -13.91
N TRP A 23 -0.07 -1.18 -13.78
CA TRP A 23 -0.05 -2.13 -14.90
C TRP A 23 -1.42 -2.23 -15.59
N THR A 24 -2.49 -2.28 -14.82
CA THR A 24 -3.85 -2.31 -15.35
C THR A 24 -4.15 -1.07 -16.19
N VAL A 25 -3.77 0.11 -15.72
CA VAL A 25 -3.87 1.35 -16.49
C VAL A 25 -2.98 1.30 -17.73
N TRP A 26 -1.74 0.82 -17.60
CA TRP A 26 -0.81 0.68 -18.71
C TRP A 26 -1.34 -0.27 -19.80
N LYS A 27 -1.96 -1.35 -19.43
CA LYS A 27 -2.58 -2.30 -20.37
C LYS A 27 -3.68 -1.65 -21.22
N ALA A 28 -4.44 -0.72 -20.64
CA ALA A 28 -5.49 0.03 -21.35
C ALA A 28 -4.98 1.26 -22.12
N MET A 29 -4.00 1.97 -21.56
CA MET A 29 -3.61 3.31 -22.01
C MET A 29 -2.22 3.34 -22.68
N GLY A 30 -1.32 2.38 -22.38
CA GLY A 30 0.02 2.31 -22.96
C GLY A 30 0.81 3.59 -22.78
N GLU A 31 1.55 3.97 -23.82
CA GLU A 31 2.41 5.15 -23.90
C GLU A 31 1.68 6.51 -23.94
N ARG A 32 0.34 6.51 -23.85
CA ARG A 32 -0.46 7.76 -23.77
C ARG A 32 -0.30 8.46 -22.43
N LEU A 33 0.21 7.75 -21.43
CA LEU A 33 0.44 8.25 -20.09
C LEU A 33 1.92 8.13 -19.70
N ASP A 34 2.38 9.03 -18.83
CA ASP A 34 3.56 8.80 -18.01
C ASP A 34 3.13 8.05 -16.73
N TYR A 35 4.02 7.26 -16.15
CA TYR A 35 3.75 6.49 -14.93
C TYR A 35 4.70 6.93 -13.83
N HIS A 36 4.14 7.44 -12.74
CA HIS A 36 4.90 8.02 -11.63
C HIS A 36 4.66 7.25 -10.33
N PRO A 37 5.69 6.63 -9.74
CA PRO A 37 5.57 5.99 -8.43
C PRO A 37 5.41 7.06 -7.34
N GLY A 38 4.22 7.14 -6.77
CA GLY A 38 3.87 8.04 -5.66
C GLY A 38 4.41 7.51 -4.33
N VAL A 39 5.01 8.39 -3.56
CA VAL A 39 5.51 8.10 -2.21
C VAL A 39 4.88 9.10 -1.26
N HIS A 40 4.37 8.62 -0.12
CA HIS A 40 3.82 9.51 0.90
C HIS A 40 4.90 10.51 1.40
N ASP A 41 4.45 11.74 1.72
CA ASP A 41 5.30 12.86 2.15
C ASP A 41 6.28 13.39 1.09
N THR A 42 6.08 13.01 -0.18
CA THR A 42 6.78 13.63 -1.31
C THR A 42 5.82 14.52 -2.12
N PRO A 43 6.30 15.62 -2.71
CA PRO A 43 5.45 16.47 -3.53
C PRO A 43 4.97 15.72 -4.79
N PRO A 44 3.77 16.05 -5.30
CA PRO A 44 3.29 15.49 -6.56
C PRO A 44 4.18 15.92 -7.74
N PRO A 45 4.25 15.11 -8.80
CA PRO A 45 4.90 15.51 -10.04
C PRO A 45 4.14 16.68 -10.71
N PRO A 46 4.74 17.39 -11.68
CA PRO A 46 4.06 18.43 -12.43
C PRO A 46 2.84 17.90 -13.19
N VAL A 47 1.66 18.49 -12.94
CA VAL A 47 0.36 18.04 -13.49
C VAL A 47 -0.38 19.10 -14.29
N HIS A 48 0.20 20.30 -14.47
CA HIS A 48 -0.46 21.42 -15.12
C HIS A 48 -0.96 21.05 -16.51
N GLY A 49 -2.28 21.20 -16.73
CA GLY A 49 -2.95 20.87 -17.99
C GLY A 49 -3.02 19.40 -18.38
N ARG A 50 -2.56 18.47 -17.51
CA ARG A 50 -2.54 17.03 -17.77
C ARG A 50 -3.82 16.35 -17.26
N GLU A 51 -4.17 15.24 -17.87
CA GLU A 51 -5.09 14.27 -17.25
C GLU A 51 -4.31 13.47 -16.21
N VAL A 52 -4.84 13.40 -14.99
CA VAL A 52 -4.21 12.74 -13.85
C VAL A 52 -5.06 11.57 -13.40
N ILE A 53 -4.45 10.41 -13.31
CA ILE A 53 -5.06 9.18 -12.79
C ILE A 53 -4.28 8.78 -11.55
N LEU A 54 -4.95 8.71 -10.39
CA LEU A 54 -4.35 8.18 -9.17
C LEU A 54 -4.96 6.80 -8.89
N VAL A 55 -4.10 5.80 -8.68
CA VAL A 55 -4.52 4.41 -8.40
C VAL A 55 -3.79 3.87 -7.18
N ASP A 56 -4.53 3.31 -6.23
CA ASP A 56 -4.00 2.79 -4.96
C ASP A 56 -3.19 3.84 -4.17
N PHE A 57 -3.36 5.10 -4.49
CA PHE A 57 -2.59 6.19 -3.91
C PHE A 57 -3.36 7.50 -3.95
N SER A 58 -3.28 8.27 -2.89
CA SER A 58 -3.76 9.65 -2.87
C SER A 58 -2.85 10.54 -2.02
N TYR A 59 -2.84 11.83 -2.34
CA TYR A 59 -2.20 12.85 -1.51
C TYR A 59 -3.18 13.34 -0.42
N PRO A 60 -2.67 13.98 0.65
CA PRO A 60 -3.52 14.70 1.61
C PRO A 60 -4.42 15.73 0.90
N ARG A 61 -5.61 15.96 1.44
CA ARG A 61 -6.64 16.81 0.84
C ARG A 61 -6.14 18.15 0.31
N PRO A 62 -5.31 18.95 1.03
CA PRO A 62 -4.83 20.24 0.49
C PRO A 62 -4.01 20.09 -0.79
N LEU A 63 -3.21 19.02 -0.91
CA LEU A 63 -2.44 18.73 -2.13
C LEU A 63 -3.34 18.22 -3.26
N MET A 64 -4.37 17.43 -2.96
CA MET A 64 -5.35 16.98 -3.95
C MET A 64 -6.16 18.16 -4.51
N GLU A 65 -6.54 19.12 -3.69
CA GLU A 65 -7.21 20.36 -4.13
C GLU A 65 -6.30 21.19 -5.06
N GLN A 66 -5.02 21.34 -4.70
CA GLN A 66 -4.02 22.03 -5.55
C GLN A 66 -3.78 21.29 -6.86
N LEU A 67 -3.71 19.96 -6.82
CA LEU A 67 -3.53 19.12 -7.99
C LEU A 67 -4.74 19.23 -8.92
N ALA A 68 -5.95 19.16 -8.39
CA ALA A 68 -7.19 19.30 -9.15
C ALA A 68 -7.32 20.69 -9.80
N ALA A 69 -6.87 21.77 -9.14
CA ALA A 69 -6.86 23.11 -9.68
C ALA A 69 -5.87 23.31 -10.86
N GLN A 70 -4.83 22.47 -10.95
CA GLN A 70 -3.81 22.54 -12.00
C GLN A 70 -4.04 21.55 -13.14
N ALA A 71 -4.59 20.40 -12.84
CA ALA A 71 -4.86 19.33 -13.79
C ALA A 71 -6.04 19.67 -14.71
N LYS A 72 -6.05 19.08 -15.90
CA LYS A 72 -7.21 19.13 -16.80
C LYS A 72 -8.39 18.33 -16.24
N ARG A 73 -8.09 17.19 -15.63
CA ARG A 73 -9.03 16.25 -14.98
C ARG A 73 -8.27 15.38 -14.02
N VAL A 74 -8.92 14.97 -12.92
CA VAL A 74 -8.38 14.02 -11.95
C VAL A 74 -9.35 12.85 -11.79
N LEU A 75 -8.83 11.64 -11.96
CA LEU A 75 -9.51 10.38 -11.63
C LEU A 75 -8.81 9.73 -10.46
N LEU A 76 -9.54 9.42 -9.40
CA LEU A 76 -9.05 8.71 -8.21
C LEU A 76 -9.71 7.33 -8.08
N LEU A 77 -8.89 6.28 -8.02
CA LEU A 77 -9.32 4.91 -7.72
C LEU A 77 -8.53 4.41 -6.51
N ASP A 78 -9.12 4.51 -5.32
CA ASP A 78 -8.45 4.25 -4.05
C ASP A 78 -9.32 3.39 -3.13
N HIS A 79 -8.71 2.79 -2.12
CA HIS A 79 -9.39 1.95 -1.15
C HIS A 79 -8.94 2.20 0.30
N HIS A 80 -8.14 3.21 0.53
CA HIS A 80 -7.66 3.54 1.86
C HIS A 80 -8.73 4.25 2.70
N GLN A 81 -8.91 3.83 3.96
CA GLN A 81 -9.86 4.46 4.89
C GLN A 81 -9.60 5.96 5.04
N THR A 82 -8.32 6.34 5.18
CA THR A 82 -7.93 7.75 5.33
C THR A 82 -8.21 8.58 4.07
N ALA A 83 -8.09 7.99 2.89
CA ALA A 83 -8.49 8.64 1.64
C ALA A 83 -10.00 8.90 1.63
N ARG A 84 -10.82 7.92 2.00
CA ARG A 84 -12.27 8.08 2.10
C ARG A 84 -12.64 9.21 3.06
N ASP A 85 -12.07 9.20 4.27
CA ASP A 85 -12.40 10.18 5.31
C ASP A 85 -12.05 11.62 4.89
N ASN A 86 -11.03 11.81 4.07
CA ASN A 86 -10.52 13.12 3.68
C ASN A 86 -10.97 13.58 2.29
N LEU A 87 -11.17 12.68 1.33
CA LEU A 87 -11.35 13.02 -0.08
C LEU A 87 -12.77 12.76 -0.59
N GLN A 88 -13.62 12.04 0.15
CA GLN A 88 -15.02 11.84 -0.25
C GLN A 88 -15.74 13.15 -0.59
N PRO A 89 -15.57 14.26 0.16
CA PRO A 89 -16.17 15.53 -0.21
C PRO A 89 -15.74 16.10 -1.56
N LEU A 90 -14.53 15.79 -2.04
CA LEU A 90 -14.04 16.21 -3.37
C LEU A 90 -14.69 15.39 -4.49
N LEU A 91 -14.94 14.10 -4.24
CA LEU A 91 -15.71 13.25 -5.15
C LEU A 91 -17.16 13.68 -5.22
N ASP A 92 -17.82 13.91 -4.07
CA ASP A 92 -19.23 14.29 -3.98
C ASP A 92 -19.51 15.64 -4.63
N SER A 93 -18.54 16.56 -4.59
CA SER A 93 -18.63 17.87 -5.22
C SER A 93 -18.24 17.90 -6.70
N GLY A 94 -17.72 16.79 -7.24
CA GLY A 94 -17.24 16.69 -8.61
C GLY A 94 -15.94 17.46 -8.90
N VAL A 95 -15.18 17.84 -7.87
CA VAL A 95 -13.83 18.44 -8.02
C VAL A 95 -12.86 17.42 -8.56
N ILE A 96 -13.01 16.17 -8.17
CA ILE A 96 -12.32 15.03 -8.75
C ILE A 96 -13.34 13.93 -9.08
N ASP A 97 -13.03 13.14 -10.12
CA ASP A 97 -13.81 11.95 -10.46
C ASP A 97 -13.23 10.71 -9.80
N GLY A 98 -14.03 9.65 -9.69
CA GLY A 98 -13.53 8.34 -9.25
C GLY A 98 -14.35 7.66 -8.18
N VAL A 99 -13.69 6.76 -7.46
CA VAL A 99 -14.31 5.96 -6.41
C VAL A 99 -13.30 5.62 -5.31
N ILE A 100 -13.76 5.60 -4.07
CA ILE A 100 -13.04 5.03 -2.93
C ILE A 100 -13.89 3.90 -2.36
N ASP A 101 -13.41 2.66 -2.52
CA ASP A 101 -14.13 1.45 -2.10
C ASP A 101 -13.21 0.57 -1.25
N LEU A 102 -13.52 0.43 0.03
CA LEU A 102 -12.71 -0.30 1.02
C LEU A 102 -12.79 -1.83 0.87
N ASP A 103 -13.73 -2.34 0.09
CA ASP A 103 -13.95 -3.78 -0.10
C ASP A 103 -13.19 -4.34 -1.30
N ARG A 104 -12.47 -3.50 -2.04
CA ARG A 104 -11.63 -3.86 -3.19
C ARG A 104 -10.25 -3.25 -3.05
N SER A 105 -9.26 -3.93 -3.62
CA SER A 105 -7.91 -3.37 -3.73
C SER A 105 -7.81 -2.32 -4.84
N GLY A 106 -6.81 -1.46 -4.80
CA GLY A 106 -6.57 -0.44 -5.83
C GLY A 106 -6.42 -1.05 -7.22
N ALA A 107 -5.74 -2.19 -7.34
CA ALA A 107 -5.60 -2.90 -8.60
C ALA A 107 -6.93 -3.44 -9.13
N MET A 108 -7.78 -3.96 -8.27
CA MET A 108 -9.11 -4.44 -8.67
C MET A 108 -10.04 -3.28 -9.08
N LEU A 109 -9.96 -2.14 -8.40
CA LEU A 109 -10.68 -0.93 -8.78
C LEU A 109 -10.24 -0.46 -10.16
N ALA A 110 -8.93 -0.41 -10.40
CA ALA A 110 -8.38 -0.07 -11.71
C ALA A 110 -8.84 -1.03 -12.79
N TRP A 111 -8.82 -2.37 -12.52
CA TRP A 111 -9.30 -3.36 -13.48
C TRP A 111 -10.76 -3.15 -13.85
N ASN A 112 -11.63 -3.01 -12.86
CA ASN A 112 -13.05 -2.80 -13.08
C ASN A 112 -13.36 -1.51 -13.85
N HIS A 113 -12.53 -0.49 -13.70
CA HIS A 113 -12.69 0.78 -14.41
C HIS A 113 -12.21 0.70 -15.87
N PHE A 114 -11.02 0.14 -16.10
CA PHE A 114 -10.38 0.16 -17.41
C PHE A 114 -10.69 -1.06 -18.28
N HIS A 115 -11.09 -2.20 -17.67
CA HIS A 115 -11.43 -3.46 -18.33
C HIS A 115 -12.79 -4.02 -17.87
N PRO A 116 -13.88 -3.21 -17.93
CA PRO A 116 -15.17 -3.54 -17.31
C PRO A 116 -15.85 -4.79 -17.89
N HIS A 117 -15.42 -5.24 -19.06
CA HIS A 117 -15.99 -6.39 -19.77
C HIS A 117 -15.09 -7.63 -19.75
N GLU A 118 -13.97 -7.58 -19.07
CA GLU A 118 -13.01 -8.67 -18.98
C GLU A 118 -12.91 -9.18 -17.55
N PRO A 119 -12.87 -10.51 -17.34
CA PRO A 119 -12.59 -11.04 -16.00
C PRO A 119 -11.17 -10.66 -15.58
N PRO A 120 -10.93 -10.34 -14.30
CA PRO A 120 -9.60 -10.03 -13.82
C PRO A 120 -8.67 -11.25 -13.93
N PRO A 121 -7.39 -11.05 -14.24
CA PRO A 121 -6.39 -12.11 -14.15
C PRO A 121 -6.42 -12.79 -12.78
N ARG A 122 -6.23 -14.11 -12.75
CA ARG A 122 -6.23 -14.88 -11.49
C ARG A 122 -5.20 -14.34 -10.49
N LEU A 123 -4.02 -13.93 -10.97
CA LEU A 123 -2.99 -13.33 -10.13
C LEU A 123 -3.46 -12.01 -9.48
N LEU A 124 -4.25 -11.19 -10.19
CA LEU A 124 -4.81 -9.96 -9.63
C LEU A 124 -5.76 -10.24 -8.45
N CYS A 125 -6.51 -11.36 -8.50
CA CYS A 125 -7.32 -11.80 -7.38
C CYS A 125 -6.46 -12.15 -6.15
N HIS A 126 -5.28 -12.75 -6.34
CA HIS A 126 -4.34 -13.01 -5.25
C HIS A 126 -3.70 -11.73 -4.70
N VAL A 127 -3.43 -10.73 -5.56
CA VAL A 127 -2.98 -9.40 -5.11
C VAL A 127 -4.02 -8.81 -4.16
N GLN A 128 -5.29 -8.77 -4.56
CA GLN A 128 -6.39 -8.28 -3.71
C GLN A 128 -6.54 -9.08 -2.41
N ASP A 129 -6.51 -10.41 -2.48
CA ASP A 129 -6.68 -11.30 -1.32
C ASP A 129 -5.61 -11.03 -0.23
N ARG A 130 -4.36 -10.75 -0.66
CA ARG A 130 -3.28 -10.32 0.24
C ARG A 130 -3.48 -8.90 0.73
N ASP A 131 -3.79 -7.97 -0.15
CA ASP A 131 -3.85 -6.55 0.17
C ASP A 131 -4.94 -6.26 1.21
N LEU A 132 -6.13 -6.82 1.01
CA LEU A 132 -7.22 -6.77 1.97
C LEU A 132 -7.05 -7.72 3.17
N TRP A 133 -5.90 -8.41 3.25
CA TRP A 133 -5.55 -9.33 4.33
C TRP A 133 -6.56 -10.46 4.56
N GLN A 134 -7.23 -10.90 3.49
CA GLN A 134 -8.32 -11.90 3.57
C GLN A 134 -7.81 -13.33 3.65
N TRP A 135 -6.78 -13.67 2.88
CA TRP A 135 -6.14 -15.01 2.82
C TRP A 135 -7.13 -16.14 2.53
N ARG A 136 -8.10 -15.88 1.68
CA ARG A 136 -9.17 -16.83 1.30
C ARG A 136 -8.77 -17.73 0.14
N LEU A 137 -7.89 -17.25 -0.74
CA LEU A 137 -7.44 -18.00 -1.89
C LEU A 137 -6.24 -18.89 -1.50
N ARG A 138 -6.26 -20.14 -2.00
CA ARG A 138 -5.17 -21.06 -1.75
C ARG A 138 -3.87 -20.55 -2.36
N GLY A 139 -2.82 -20.53 -1.56
CA GLY A 139 -1.47 -20.22 -2.03
C GLY A 139 -1.16 -18.73 -2.19
N THR A 140 -2.07 -17.82 -1.81
CA THR A 140 -1.84 -16.37 -1.96
C THR A 140 -0.50 -15.94 -1.38
N ARG A 141 -0.11 -16.46 -0.22
CA ARG A 141 1.16 -16.10 0.43
C ARG A 141 2.36 -16.48 -0.41
N GLU A 142 2.37 -17.69 -0.92
CA GLU A 142 3.43 -18.24 -1.75
C GLU A 142 3.47 -17.53 -3.11
N ILE A 143 2.32 -17.38 -3.77
CA ILE A 143 2.18 -16.68 -5.05
C ILE A 143 2.70 -15.25 -4.95
N LEU A 144 2.30 -14.52 -3.92
CA LEU A 144 2.76 -13.14 -3.73
C LEU A 144 4.24 -13.05 -3.32
N ALA A 145 4.77 -14.02 -2.59
CA ALA A 145 6.20 -14.07 -2.30
C ALA A 145 7.04 -14.27 -3.57
N ALA A 146 6.57 -15.11 -4.49
CA ALA A 146 7.19 -15.26 -5.81
C ALA A 146 7.03 -13.96 -6.64
N LEU A 147 5.83 -13.41 -6.77
CA LEU A 147 5.58 -12.17 -7.51
C LEU A 147 6.51 -11.03 -7.05
N LEU A 148 6.65 -10.85 -5.74
CA LEU A 148 7.49 -9.80 -5.16
C LEU A 148 9.01 -10.05 -5.32
N SER A 149 9.42 -11.21 -5.80
CA SER A 149 10.82 -11.51 -6.15
C SER A 149 11.22 -11.04 -7.55
N TYR A 150 10.25 -10.66 -8.38
CA TYR A 150 10.47 -10.14 -9.73
C TYR A 150 10.61 -8.61 -9.74
N PRO A 151 11.29 -8.03 -10.76
CA PRO A 151 11.35 -6.58 -10.94
C PRO A 151 9.97 -5.97 -11.14
N TYR A 152 9.77 -4.74 -10.68
CA TYR A 152 8.51 -4.00 -10.83
C TYR A 152 8.47 -3.27 -12.18
N THR A 153 8.56 -4.05 -13.29
CA THR A 153 8.38 -3.54 -14.66
C THR A 153 7.03 -3.97 -15.20
N PHE A 154 6.44 -3.18 -16.09
CA PHE A 154 5.14 -3.53 -16.67
C PHE A 154 5.23 -4.77 -17.58
N GLU A 155 6.36 -4.96 -18.24
CA GLU A 155 6.63 -6.15 -19.07
C GLU A 155 6.68 -7.43 -18.23
N ASP A 156 7.36 -7.40 -17.09
CA ASP A 156 7.36 -8.54 -16.16
C ASP A 156 5.98 -8.78 -15.59
N TRP A 157 5.27 -7.71 -15.18
CA TRP A 157 3.90 -7.82 -14.68
C TRP A 157 2.95 -8.40 -15.73
N ASP A 158 3.03 -7.97 -17.00
CA ASP A 158 2.17 -8.50 -18.07
C ASP A 158 2.39 -10.00 -18.29
N ARG A 159 3.66 -10.43 -18.31
CA ARG A 159 4.04 -11.84 -18.39
C ARG A 159 3.52 -12.65 -17.19
N LEU A 160 3.68 -12.12 -15.98
CA LEU A 160 3.27 -12.79 -14.74
C LEU A 160 1.75 -12.86 -14.60
N MET A 161 1.03 -11.80 -14.96
CA MET A 161 -0.44 -11.78 -14.95
C MET A 161 -1.06 -12.77 -15.95
N ALA A 162 -0.36 -13.08 -17.03
CA ALA A 162 -0.76 -14.09 -18.00
C ALA A 162 -0.37 -15.53 -17.60
N ALA A 163 0.52 -15.70 -16.62
CA ALA A 163 0.99 -17.01 -16.17
C ALA A 163 -0.06 -17.76 -15.33
N ASP A 164 0.07 -19.09 -15.26
CA ASP A 164 -0.72 -19.88 -14.29
C ASP A 164 -0.19 -19.58 -12.86
N PRO A 165 -1.03 -19.12 -11.93
CA PRO A 165 -0.64 -18.88 -10.54
C PRO A 165 -0.01 -20.10 -9.85
N GLU A 166 -0.28 -21.33 -10.30
CA GLU A 166 0.35 -22.53 -9.74
C GLU A 166 1.88 -22.53 -9.96
N THR A 167 2.38 -21.96 -11.06
CA THR A 167 3.81 -21.80 -11.28
C THR A 167 4.44 -20.89 -10.21
N LEU A 168 3.83 -19.74 -9.96
CA LEU A 168 4.27 -18.82 -8.90
C LEU A 168 4.13 -19.43 -7.50
N TYR A 169 3.10 -20.27 -7.30
CA TYR A 169 2.95 -20.99 -6.03
C TYR A 169 4.17 -21.88 -5.75
N GLN A 170 4.59 -22.68 -6.73
CA GLN A 170 5.73 -23.58 -6.58
C GLN A 170 7.05 -22.81 -6.35
N GLU A 171 7.24 -21.70 -7.03
CA GLU A 171 8.38 -20.80 -6.81
C GLU A 171 8.35 -20.17 -5.42
N GLY A 172 7.18 -19.77 -4.93
CA GLY A 172 7.01 -19.08 -3.67
C GLY A 172 7.13 -19.96 -2.42
N VAL A 173 6.88 -21.27 -2.53
CA VAL A 173 6.97 -22.19 -1.38
C VAL A 173 8.33 -22.12 -0.67
N PRO A 174 9.48 -22.27 -1.37
CA PRO A 174 10.78 -22.12 -0.71
C PRO A 174 11.06 -20.69 -0.21
N ILE A 175 10.55 -19.66 -0.90
CA ILE A 175 10.70 -18.26 -0.49
C ILE A 175 9.99 -18.04 0.85
N VAL A 176 8.73 -18.40 0.96
CA VAL A 176 7.95 -18.27 2.21
C VAL A 176 8.57 -19.08 3.36
N ARG A 177 9.04 -20.30 3.07
CA ARG A 177 9.73 -21.11 4.07
C ARG A 177 10.97 -20.38 4.63
N LYS A 178 11.78 -19.78 3.74
CA LYS A 178 12.98 -19.02 4.13
C LYS A 178 12.60 -17.77 4.92
N GLN A 179 11.64 -16.99 4.44
CA GLN A 179 11.17 -15.77 5.11
C GLN A 179 10.66 -16.05 6.53
N ARG A 180 9.85 -17.11 6.70
CA ARG A 180 9.35 -17.49 8.03
C ARG A 180 10.49 -17.84 8.99
N LYS A 181 11.45 -18.64 8.52
CA LYS A 181 12.63 -18.99 9.33
C LYS A 181 13.42 -17.75 9.74
N ASP A 182 13.67 -16.83 8.80
CA ASP A 182 14.41 -15.61 9.09
C ASP A 182 13.70 -14.73 10.12
N ILE A 183 12.38 -14.56 9.99
CA ILE A 183 11.59 -13.79 10.95
C ILE A 183 11.63 -14.44 12.33
N GLU A 184 11.49 -15.76 12.43
CA GLU A 184 11.53 -16.49 13.71
C GLU A 184 12.90 -16.39 14.39
N GLU A 185 13.99 -16.35 13.62
CA GLU A 185 15.36 -16.24 14.15
C GLU A 185 15.73 -14.80 14.54
N ILE A 186 15.23 -13.78 13.81
CA ILE A 186 15.62 -12.39 14.06
C ILE A 186 14.76 -11.71 15.14
N LEU A 187 13.46 -12.02 15.21
CA LEU A 187 12.55 -11.34 16.13
C LEU A 187 13.01 -11.38 17.60
N PRO A 188 13.48 -12.49 18.17
CA PRO A 188 13.97 -12.53 19.55
C PRO A 188 15.16 -11.59 19.82
N GLN A 189 15.92 -11.25 18.78
CA GLN A 189 17.14 -10.45 18.89
C GLN A 189 16.87 -8.95 18.78
N VAL A 190 15.80 -8.55 18.04
CA VAL A 190 15.52 -7.15 17.69
C VAL A 190 14.23 -6.60 18.30
N THR A 191 13.45 -7.46 18.99
CA THR A 191 12.20 -7.03 19.61
C THR A 191 12.46 -6.35 20.96
N ARG A 192 11.84 -5.21 21.14
CA ARG A 192 11.76 -4.49 22.43
C ARG A 192 10.30 -4.11 22.73
N ARG A 193 10.02 -3.69 23.94
CA ARG A 193 8.68 -3.17 24.29
C ARG A 193 8.70 -1.65 24.26
N MET A 194 7.63 -1.07 23.76
CA MET A 194 7.45 0.38 23.68
C MET A 194 6.00 0.75 24.01
N ARG A 195 5.77 1.99 24.42
CA ARG A 195 4.43 2.54 24.64
C ARG A 195 3.99 3.32 23.41
N ILE A 196 2.97 2.84 22.69
CA ILE A 196 2.42 3.49 21.50
C ILE A 196 0.91 3.59 21.67
N GLY A 197 0.34 4.78 21.54
CA GLY A 197 -1.08 5.03 21.68
C GLY A 197 -1.67 4.57 23.04
N GLY A 198 -0.87 4.64 24.11
CA GLY A 198 -1.26 4.17 25.44
C GLY A 198 -1.04 2.65 25.68
N TYR A 199 -0.72 1.87 24.67
CA TYR A 199 -0.50 0.42 24.75
C TYR A 199 1.00 0.11 24.87
N VAL A 200 1.34 -0.86 25.73
CA VAL A 200 2.70 -1.42 25.78
C VAL A 200 2.78 -2.60 24.83
N VAL A 201 3.48 -2.40 23.73
CA VAL A 201 3.50 -3.33 22.59
C VAL A 201 4.92 -3.79 22.22
N PRO A 202 5.07 -4.99 21.64
CA PRO A 202 6.33 -5.40 21.06
C PRO A 202 6.63 -4.59 19.79
N VAL A 203 7.87 -4.14 19.67
CA VAL A 203 8.36 -3.39 18.50
C VAL A 203 9.68 -3.99 18.06
N ALA A 204 9.80 -4.29 16.77
CA ALA A 204 11.03 -4.81 16.19
C ALA A 204 11.47 -3.92 15.01
N ASN A 205 12.76 -3.62 14.93
CA ASN A 205 13.33 -2.96 13.77
C ASN A 205 13.60 -4.01 12.68
N LEU A 206 12.80 -3.97 11.62
CA LEU A 206 12.84 -4.93 10.53
C LEU A 206 12.96 -4.21 9.18
N PRO A 207 13.65 -4.80 8.21
CA PRO A 207 13.64 -4.29 6.85
C PRO A 207 12.21 -4.33 6.27
N PRO A 208 11.84 -3.40 5.36
CA PRO A 208 10.47 -3.25 4.85
C PRO A 208 9.85 -4.54 4.30
N ASN A 209 10.64 -5.38 3.65
CA ASN A 209 10.19 -6.67 3.10
C ASN A 209 9.83 -7.74 4.14
N MET A 210 10.25 -7.58 5.39
CA MET A 210 9.90 -8.47 6.52
C MET A 210 8.90 -7.84 7.49
N ALA A 211 8.70 -6.55 7.39
CA ALA A 211 8.00 -5.76 8.39
C ALA A 211 6.55 -6.18 8.60
N ALA A 212 5.79 -6.41 7.53
CA ALA A 212 4.39 -6.80 7.64
C ALA A 212 4.24 -8.17 8.33
N ASP A 213 4.98 -9.17 7.90
CA ASP A 213 4.90 -10.52 8.46
C ASP A 213 5.48 -10.58 9.89
N GLY A 214 6.58 -9.85 10.15
CA GLY A 214 7.16 -9.74 11.50
C GLY A 214 6.22 -9.06 12.49
N ALA A 215 5.62 -7.92 12.10
CA ALA A 215 4.65 -7.23 12.94
C ALA A 215 3.39 -8.08 13.19
N ASN A 216 2.88 -8.77 12.18
CA ASN A 216 1.77 -9.72 12.35
C ASN A 216 2.13 -10.89 13.28
N ARG A 217 3.37 -11.38 13.21
CA ARG A 217 3.84 -12.42 14.14
C ARG A 217 3.85 -11.93 15.57
N LEU A 218 4.33 -10.71 15.82
CA LEU A 218 4.32 -10.07 17.13
C LEU A 218 2.92 -9.78 17.65
N ALA A 219 1.98 -9.40 16.76
CA ALA A 219 0.61 -9.07 17.12
C ALA A 219 -0.24 -10.26 17.60
N ARG A 220 0.28 -11.50 17.56
CA ARG A 220 -0.43 -12.69 18.08
C ARG A 220 -0.64 -12.64 19.58
N ASP A 221 0.35 -12.12 20.32
CA ASP A 221 0.41 -12.15 21.78
C ASP A 221 0.32 -10.74 22.39
N ALA A 222 -0.10 -9.73 21.61
CA ALA A 222 -0.19 -8.33 22.04
C ALA A 222 -1.41 -7.64 21.44
N PRO A 223 -1.88 -6.49 21.99
CA PRO A 223 -2.99 -5.72 21.40
C PRO A 223 -2.74 -5.32 19.95
N PHE A 224 -1.51 -4.93 19.64
CA PHE A 224 -0.98 -4.75 18.29
C PHE A 224 0.56 -4.82 18.35
N ALA A 225 1.18 -4.94 17.21
CA ALA A 225 2.65 -4.86 17.07
C ALA A 225 3.01 -3.70 16.14
N ALA A 226 4.18 -3.14 16.36
CA ALA A 226 4.74 -2.08 15.54
C ALA A 226 6.21 -2.38 15.23
N TYR A 227 6.71 -1.86 14.14
CA TYR A 227 8.13 -1.82 13.84
C TYR A 227 8.53 -0.39 13.44
N TRP A 228 9.82 -0.12 13.43
CA TRP A 228 10.38 1.13 12.94
C TRP A 228 11.66 0.83 12.16
N ASP A 229 11.98 1.69 11.22
CA ASP A 229 13.21 1.63 10.44
C ASP A 229 13.81 3.04 10.27
N GLY A 230 14.94 3.10 9.62
CA GLY A 230 15.58 4.29 9.15
C GLY A 230 16.39 5.08 10.16
N PRO A 231 17.46 5.74 9.69
CA PRO A 231 18.32 6.57 10.55
C PRO A 231 17.84 8.02 10.70
N GLN A 232 17.00 8.54 9.81
CA GLN A 232 16.62 9.95 9.78
C GLN A 232 15.16 10.20 10.17
N LEU A 233 14.24 9.36 9.70
CA LEU A 233 12.83 9.38 10.08
C LEU A 233 12.45 8.00 10.56
N ARG A 234 11.82 7.92 11.72
CA ARG A 234 11.31 6.65 12.23
C ARG A 234 9.93 6.41 11.69
N THR A 235 9.82 5.39 10.87
CA THR A 235 8.55 4.92 10.33
C THR A 235 8.02 3.82 11.23
N PHE A 236 6.83 4.01 11.77
CA PHE A 236 6.10 3.01 12.52
C PHE A 236 5.07 2.35 11.61
N SER A 237 5.09 1.03 11.57
CA SER A 237 4.06 0.24 10.89
C SER A 237 3.34 -0.60 11.93
N LEU A 238 2.06 -0.34 12.07
CA LEU A 238 1.21 -0.98 13.06
C LEU A 238 0.43 -2.13 12.42
N ARG A 239 0.33 -3.23 13.13
CA ARG A 239 -0.51 -4.37 12.74
C ARG A 239 -1.33 -4.82 13.93
N SER A 240 -2.59 -5.18 13.69
CA SER A 240 -3.46 -5.81 14.68
C SER A 240 -4.21 -6.98 14.07
N ARG A 241 -4.78 -7.81 14.92
CA ARG A 241 -5.68 -8.88 14.48
C ARG A 241 -7.05 -8.32 14.13
N ASN A 242 -7.89 -9.11 13.44
CA ASN A 242 -9.24 -8.68 13.06
C ASN A 242 -10.13 -8.33 14.28
N ASP A 243 -9.92 -9.02 15.40
CA ASP A 243 -10.56 -8.78 16.69
C ASP A 243 -9.79 -7.77 17.58
N GLY A 244 -8.67 -7.25 17.08
CA GLY A 244 -7.78 -6.37 17.81
C GLY A 244 -8.11 -4.89 17.73
N VAL A 245 -7.19 -4.09 18.22
CA VAL A 245 -7.29 -2.63 18.27
C VAL A 245 -7.30 -2.03 16.86
N ASP A 246 -8.04 -0.95 16.67
CA ASP A 246 -8.04 -0.15 15.45
C ASP A 246 -6.75 0.68 15.38
N VAL A 247 -5.77 0.16 14.64
CA VAL A 247 -4.46 0.82 14.52
C VAL A 247 -4.48 2.04 13.59
N ALA A 248 -5.49 2.20 12.74
CA ALA A 248 -5.63 3.42 11.93
C ALA A 248 -5.87 4.64 12.82
N LYS A 249 -6.72 4.52 13.83
CA LYS A 249 -6.98 5.60 14.80
C LYS A 249 -5.72 5.96 15.60
N ILE A 250 -4.92 4.96 15.97
CA ILE A 250 -3.64 5.20 16.63
C ILE A 250 -2.69 5.93 15.69
N ALA A 251 -2.52 5.46 14.45
CA ALA A 251 -1.67 6.13 13.48
C ALA A 251 -2.12 7.58 13.21
N GLN A 252 -3.43 7.84 13.09
CA GLN A 252 -3.99 9.17 12.91
C GLN A 252 -3.64 10.13 14.05
N SER A 253 -3.59 9.67 15.30
CA SER A 253 -3.18 10.51 16.43
C SER A 253 -1.74 10.99 16.38
N TYR A 254 -0.91 10.35 15.53
CA TYR A 254 0.48 10.73 15.24
C TYR A 254 0.66 11.34 13.84
N GLY A 255 -0.44 11.71 13.15
CA GLY A 255 -0.41 12.32 11.82
C GLY A 255 -0.26 11.31 10.66
N GLY A 256 -0.40 10.02 10.94
CA GLY A 256 -0.39 8.97 9.94
C GLY A 256 -1.78 8.48 9.52
N GLY A 257 -1.86 7.25 9.00
CA GLY A 257 -3.12 6.65 8.56
C GLY A 257 -2.97 5.22 8.07
N GLY A 258 -3.99 4.72 7.36
CA GLY A 258 -4.07 3.37 6.81
C GLY A 258 -5.41 2.71 7.04
N HIS A 259 -5.38 1.38 7.15
CA HIS A 259 -6.54 0.53 7.40
C HIS A 259 -6.65 0.15 8.88
N ARG A 260 -7.83 -0.32 9.31
CA ARG A 260 -8.11 -0.76 10.67
C ARG A 260 -7.02 -1.66 11.29
N ASN A 261 -6.52 -2.62 10.53
CA ASN A 261 -5.55 -3.63 11.00
C ASN A 261 -4.13 -3.44 10.44
N ALA A 262 -3.91 -2.43 9.59
CA ALA A 262 -2.63 -2.12 8.98
C ALA A 262 -2.50 -0.62 8.74
N ALA A 263 -1.74 0.07 9.57
CA ALA A 263 -1.58 1.52 9.51
C ALA A 263 -0.14 1.91 9.82
N GLY A 264 0.22 3.17 9.58
CA GLY A 264 1.54 3.64 9.87
C GLY A 264 1.60 5.15 10.09
N PHE A 265 2.69 5.58 10.71
CA PHE A 265 3.00 7.00 10.91
C PHE A 265 4.51 7.20 10.91
N ARG A 266 4.94 8.43 10.73
CA ARG A 266 6.35 8.82 10.79
C ARG A 266 6.55 9.86 11.86
N LEU A 267 7.70 9.79 12.54
CA LEU A 267 8.07 10.79 13.54
C LEU A 267 9.50 11.27 13.31
N PRO A 268 9.77 12.56 13.57
CA PRO A 268 11.11 13.07 13.70
C PRO A 268 11.90 12.29 14.75
N TYR A 269 13.19 12.18 14.53
CA TYR A 269 14.07 11.38 15.40
C TYR A 269 14.06 11.86 16.86
N GLU A 270 13.88 13.15 17.07
CA GLU A 270 13.88 13.81 18.36
C GLU A 270 12.71 13.39 19.25
N ARG A 271 11.61 12.92 18.66
CA ARG A 271 10.42 12.47 19.39
C ARG A 271 10.47 11.01 19.84
N TRP A 272 11.61 10.34 19.68
CA TRP A 272 11.76 8.93 20.03
C TRP A 272 11.49 8.63 21.52
N HIS A 273 11.91 9.53 22.42
CA HIS A 273 11.72 9.39 23.86
C HIS A 273 10.25 9.26 24.30
N GLU A 274 9.31 9.71 23.46
CA GLU A 274 7.87 9.58 23.75
C GLU A 274 7.40 8.11 23.81
N PHE A 275 8.17 7.19 23.26
CA PHE A 275 7.82 5.77 23.11
C PHE A 275 8.68 4.85 23.98
N GLU A 276 9.75 5.36 24.55
CA GLU A 276 10.56 4.55 25.46
C GLU A 276 9.78 4.27 26.75
N LEU A 277 9.86 3.04 27.22
CA LEU A 277 9.42 2.71 28.58
C LEU A 277 10.55 3.12 29.50
N GLU A 278 10.23 3.81 30.57
CA GLU A 278 11.17 4.03 31.66
C GLU A 278 11.71 2.67 32.13
N ALA A 279 13.04 2.58 32.33
CA ALA A 279 13.75 1.35 32.66
C ALA A 279 13.37 0.81 34.04
#